data_70cec95e8accb134daf7294a0dc5cec2
#
_entry.id   70cec95e8accb134daf7294a0dc5cec2
#
_cell.length_a   1.000
_cell.length_b   1.000
_cell.length_c   1.000
_cell.angle_alpha   90.00
_cell.angle_beta   90.00
_cell.angle_gamma   90.00
#
_symmetry.space_group_name_H-M   'P 1'
#
loop_
_entity.id
_entity.type
_entity.pdbx_description
1 polymer ?
#
loop_
_entity_poly.entity_id
_entity_poly.type
_entity_poly.pdbx_seq_one_letter_code
_entity_poly.pdbx_strand_id
1 'polypeptide(L)' 'MFTPFFYKLKEKKVPVSINEWMILMEALDKRLIHNMSDFYYLARAILVKSETHFDQYDVAFQEYFNGIAPSFEV' A
#
# COMPACT_ATOMS: atom_id res chain seq x y z
N MET A 1 -4.34 7.19 -9.19
CA MET A 1 -3.00 6.60 -9.09
C MET A 1 -3.06 5.48 -8.05
N PHE A 2 -2.55 4.34 -8.41
CA PHE A 2 -2.54 3.15 -7.54
C PHE A 2 -3.93 2.69 -7.09
N THR A 3 -4.99 3.11 -7.78
CA THR A 3 -6.33 2.69 -7.43
C THR A 3 -6.47 1.15 -7.43
N PRO A 4 -5.87 0.43 -8.39
CA PRO A 4 -5.95 -1.04 -8.33
C PRO A 4 -5.34 -1.61 -7.05
N PHE A 5 -4.34 -0.95 -6.48
CA PHE A 5 -3.76 -1.40 -5.22
C PHE A 5 -4.78 -1.31 -4.09
N PHE A 6 -5.57 -0.23 -4.09
CA PHE A 6 -6.64 -0.07 -3.11
C PHE A 6 -7.63 -1.23 -3.17
N TYR A 7 -8.04 -1.60 -4.38
CA TYR A 7 -8.96 -2.72 -4.54
C TYR A 7 -8.29 -4.04 -4.19
N LYS A 8 -7.02 -4.18 -4.47
CA LYS A 8 -6.29 -5.37 -4.09
C LYS A 8 -6.27 -5.55 -2.58
N LEU A 9 -6.07 -4.46 -1.85
CA LEU A 9 -6.10 -4.51 -0.39
C LEU A 9 -7.48 -4.96 0.11
N LYS A 10 -8.54 -4.44 -0.48
CA LYS A 10 -9.88 -4.85 -0.11
C LYS A 10 -10.11 -6.31 -0.43
N GLU A 11 -9.60 -6.78 -1.55
CA GLU A 11 -9.74 -8.18 -1.94
C GLU A 11 -9.07 -9.09 -0.91
N LYS A 12 -7.96 -8.67 -0.36
CA LYS A 12 -7.24 -9.45 0.65
C LYS A 12 -7.80 -9.21 2.05
N LYS A 13 -8.91 -8.49 2.15
CA LYS A 13 -9.62 -8.26 3.40
C LYS A 13 -8.86 -7.37 4.38
N VAL A 14 -8.06 -6.48 3.85
CA VAL A 14 -7.45 -5.43 4.66
C VAL A 14 -8.50 -4.32 4.81
N PRO A 15 -8.88 -3.98 6.03
CA PRO A 15 -9.93 -2.97 6.25
C PRO A 15 -9.37 -1.57 6.02
N VAL A 16 -9.41 -1.13 4.76
CA VAL A 16 -8.96 0.21 4.40
C VAL A 16 -10.16 1.08 4.09
N SER A 17 -10.07 2.37 4.40
CA SER A 17 -11.12 3.32 4.11
C SER A 17 -10.64 4.31 3.06
N ILE A 18 -11.62 4.95 2.41
CA ILE A 18 -11.29 5.94 1.39
C ILE A 18 -10.58 7.14 2.02
N ASN A 19 -10.93 7.49 3.25
CA ASN A 19 -10.28 8.61 3.93
C ASN A 19 -8.80 8.34 4.12
N GLU A 20 -8.46 7.14 4.55
CA GLU A 20 -7.06 6.77 4.74
C GLU A 20 -6.33 6.72 3.41
N TRP A 21 -7.00 6.22 2.38
CA TRP A 21 -6.41 6.21 1.05
C TRP A 21 -6.10 7.60 0.56
N MET A 22 -6.99 8.56 0.83
CA MET A 22 -6.75 9.93 0.42
C MET A 22 -5.59 10.55 1.18
N ILE A 23 -5.40 10.19 2.45
CA ILE A 23 -4.25 10.66 3.19
C ILE A 23 -2.96 10.16 2.53
N LEU A 24 -2.95 8.90 2.12
CA LEU A 24 -1.78 8.35 1.44
C LEU A 24 -1.52 9.07 0.13
N MET A 25 -2.58 9.33 -0.63
CA MET A 25 -2.42 10.04 -1.90
C MET A 25 -1.88 11.45 -1.68
N GLU A 26 -2.31 12.09 -0.60
CA GLU A 26 -1.80 13.41 -0.27
C GLU A 26 -0.31 13.36 0.09
N ALA A 27 0.10 12.31 0.80
CA ALA A 27 1.51 12.15 1.12
C ALA A 27 2.36 11.99 -0.14
N LEU A 28 1.83 11.25 -1.12
CA LEU A 28 2.51 11.12 -2.41
C LEU A 28 2.61 12.46 -3.12
N ASP A 29 1.54 13.23 -3.09
CA ASP A 29 1.49 14.53 -3.75
C ASP A 29 2.49 15.50 -3.12
N LYS A 30 2.67 15.41 -1.84
CA LYS A 30 3.59 16.29 -1.11
C LYS A 30 5.03 15.78 -1.14
N ARG A 31 5.26 14.71 -1.86
CA ARG A 31 6.60 14.15 -2.05
C ARG A 31 7.25 13.70 -0.75
N LEU A 32 6.43 13.18 0.16
CA LEU A 32 6.93 12.58 1.39
C LEU A 32 7.46 11.18 1.14
N ILE A 33 7.17 10.62 -0.01
CA ILE A 33 7.56 9.26 -0.37
C ILE A 33 8.58 9.35 -1.51
N HIS A 34 9.78 8.83 -1.29
CA HIS A 34 10.88 8.97 -2.22
C HIS A 34 11.26 7.67 -2.93
N ASN A 35 10.84 6.53 -2.40
CA ASN A 35 11.18 5.24 -3.00
C ASN A 35 10.16 4.21 -2.57
N MET A 36 10.33 2.98 -3.06
CA MET A 36 9.36 1.92 -2.76
C MET A 36 9.36 1.54 -1.29
N SER A 37 10.50 1.58 -0.63
CA SER A 37 10.55 1.29 0.80
C SER A 37 9.74 2.30 1.58
N ASP A 38 9.90 3.58 1.26
CA ASP A 38 9.11 4.63 1.91
C ASP A 38 7.63 4.41 1.68
N PHE A 39 7.26 4.07 0.46
CA PHE A 39 5.86 3.82 0.13
C PHE A 39 5.31 2.65 0.95
N TYR A 40 6.07 1.56 1.02
CA TYR A 40 5.63 0.37 1.73
C TYR A 40 5.35 0.69 3.21
N TYR A 41 6.30 1.34 3.86
CA TYR A 41 6.16 1.58 5.31
C TYR A 41 5.13 2.65 5.60
N LEU A 42 5.11 3.70 4.81
CA LEU A 42 4.14 4.78 5.06
C LEU A 42 2.73 4.33 4.75
N ALA A 43 2.54 3.61 3.66
CA ALA A 43 1.22 3.09 3.31
C ALA A 43 0.74 2.12 4.39
N ARG A 44 1.62 1.27 4.89
CA ARG A 44 1.23 0.35 5.95
C ARG A 44 0.82 1.10 7.19
N ALA A 45 1.56 2.14 7.56
CA ALA A 45 1.24 2.92 8.75
C ALA A 45 -0.09 3.64 8.62
N ILE A 46 -0.41 4.11 7.42
CA ILE A 46 -1.64 4.87 7.21
C ILE A 46 -2.83 3.94 7.04
N LEU A 47 -2.67 2.86 6.27
CA LEU A 47 -3.79 2.05 5.86
C LEU A 47 -4.09 0.90 6.80
N VAL A 48 -3.07 0.33 7.45
CA VAL A 48 -3.24 -0.87 8.25
C VAL A 48 -3.06 -0.51 9.72
N LYS A 49 -4.13 -0.62 10.49
CA LYS A 49 -4.11 -0.20 11.89
C LYS A 49 -3.86 -1.32 12.85
N SER A 50 -3.96 -2.56 12.39
CA SER A 50 -3.79 -3.72 13.25
C SER A 50 -2.73 -4.63 12.66
N GLU A 51 -1.82 -5.10 13.52
CA GLU A 51 -0.77 -6.00 13.08
C GLU A 51 -1.33 -7.30 12.51
N THR A 52 -2.55 -7.65 12.89
CA THR A 52 -3.16 -8.87 12.37
C THR A 52 -3.38 -8.81 10.86
N HIS A 53 -3.36 -7.62 10.27
CA HIS A 53 -3.56 -7.47 8.84
C HIS A 53 -2.27 -7.21 8.07
N PHE A 54 -1.13 -7.20 8.75
CA PHE A 54 0.14 -6.95 8.08
C PHE A 54 0.45 -8.01 7.02
N ASP A 55 0.12 -9.28 7.30
CA ASP A 55 0.37 -10.33 6.33
C ASP A 55 -0.44 -10.13 5.06
N GLN A 56 -1.72 -9.80 5.21
CA GLN A 56 -2.56 -9.54 4.05
C GLN A 56 -2.06 -8.33 3.27
N TYR A 57 -1.61 -7.30 3.98
CA TYR A 57 -1.04 -6.13 3.32
C TYR A 57 0.20 -6.52 2.52
N ASP A 58 1.08 -7.33 3.11
CA ASP A 58 2.28 -7.76 2.42
C ASP A 58 1.95 -8.52 1.15
N VAL A 59 0.98 -9.43 1.23
CA VAL A 59 0.60 -10.22 0.06
C VAL A 59 0.05 -9.31 -1.04
N ALA A 60 -0.83 -8.39 -0.67
CA ALA A 60 -1.41 -7.47 -1.64
C ALA A 60 -0.33 -6.60 -2.27
N PHE A 61 0.59 -6.11 -1.46
CA PHE A 61 1.67 -5.26 -1.95
C PHE A 61 2.53 -6.02 -2.95
N GLN A 62 2.93 -7.24 -2.59
CA GLN A 62 3.79 -8.03 -3.47
C GLN A 62 3.08 -8.41 -4.76
N GLU A 63 1.82 -8.79 -4.67
CA GLU A 63 1.09 -9.18 -5.87
C GLU A 63 0.91 -7.99 -6.82
N TYR A 64 0.63 -6.83 -6.27
CA TYR A 64 0.42 -5.66 -7.10
C TYR A 64 1.72 -5.20 -7.75
N PHE A 65 2.78 -5.06 -6.95
CA PHE A 65 4.01 -4.47 -7.46
C PHE A 65 4.90 -5.46 -8.19
N ASN A 66 4.77 -6.76 -7.92
CA ASN A 66 5.50 -7.74 -8.72
C ASN A 66 5.05 -7.72 -10.17
N GLY A 67 3.77 -7.45 -10.40
CA GLY A 67 3.29 -7.38 -11.77
C GLY A 67 3.78 -6.14 -12.50
N ILE A 68 4.22 -5.12 -11.75
CA ILE A 68 4.65 -3.86 -12.34
C ILE A 68 6.17 -3.77 -12.38
N ALA A 69 6.84 -4.22 -11.33
CA ALA A 69 8.28 -4.10 -11.19
C ALA A 69 8.86 -5.43 -10.71
N PRO A 70 9.05 -6.39 -11.62
CA PRO A 70 9.55 -7.71 -11.22
C PRO A 70 10.89 -7.65 -10.51
N SER A 71 11.71 -6.66 -10.82
CA SER A 71 13.01 -6.52 -10.17
C SER A 71 12.90 -5.95 -8.76
N PHE A 72 11.71 -5.68 -8.29
CA PHE A 72 11.49 -5.14 -6.97
C PHE A 72 11.91 -6.11 -5.89
N GLU A 73 11.79 -7.37 -6.14
CA GLU A 73 12.21 -8.37 -5.15
C GLU A 73 13.69 -8.30 -4.91
N VAL A 74 14.08 -8.67 -3.75
CA VAL A 74 15.51 -8.64 -3.40
C VAL A 74 16.16 -9.97 -3.64
#